data_2b5b3e9774f6d977f0c904da5cb65191
#
_entry.id   2b5b3e9774f6d977f0c904da5cb65191
#
_cell.length_a   1.000
_cell.length_b   1.000
_cell.length_c   1.000
_cell.angle_alpha   90.00
_cell.angle_beta   90.00
_cell.angle_gamma   90.00
#
_symmetry.space_group_name_H-M   'P 1'
#
loop_
_entity.id
_entity.type
_entity.pdbx_description
1 polymer ?
#
loop_
_entity_poly.entity_id
_entity_poly.type
_entity_poly.pdbx_seq_one_letter_code
_entity_poly.pdbx_strand_id
1 'polypeptide(L)'
;MIYKRFLYIFIFLLSISVKASFILLPMDETTQQNHLKAYGITYWCLDKNYKASWLLNYRGGSFLLPDAEEIRKECQIRGVSFEIISDAEELAILNEISSPSQNMESVILEKAPKIAVYTPKGKQPWDDAVTLV
;
A
#
# COMPACT_ATOMS: atom_id res chain seq x y z
N MET A 1 24.27 30.17 35.19
CA MET A 1 24.51 30.32 33.74
C MET A 1 24.66 28.99 33.00
N ILE A 2 25.16 27.95 33.64
CA ILE A 2 25.41 26.59 33.09
C ILE A 2 24.10 25.87 32.76
N TYR A 3 23.05 25.96 33.60
CA TYR A 3 21.76 25.27 33.39
C TYR A 3 21.00 25.70 32.10
N LYS A 4 21.14 26.97 31.69
CA LYS A 4 20.51 27.45 30.44
C LYS A 4 21.17 26.83 29.21
N ARG A 5 22.47 26.59 29.22
CA ARG A 5 23.19 25.93 28.10
C ARG A 5 22.82 24.45 28.00
N PHE A 6 22.65 23.76 29.12
CA PHE A 6 22.18 22.37 29.14
C PHE A 6 20.74 22.24 28.62
N LEU A 7 19.87 23.20 28.94
CA LEU A 7 18.49 23.20 28.44
C LEU A 7 18.42 23.35 26.93
N TYR A 8 19.26 24.19 26.33
CA TYR A 8 19.29 24.34 24.85
C TYR A 8 19.84 23.08 24.13
N ILE A 9 20.83 22.42 24.72
CA ILE A 9 21.37 21.15 24.18
C ILE A 9 20.32 20.07 24.28
N PHE A 10 19.55 20.00 25.36
CA PHE A 10 18.46 19.01 25.52
C PHE A 10 17.31 19.23 24.55
N ILE A 11 16.93 20.48 24.28
CA ILE A 11 15.89 20.82 23.29
C ILE A 11 16.36 20.48 21.87
N PHE A 12 17.62 20.66 21.54
CA PHE A 12 18.18 20.33 20.22
C PHE A 12 18.22 18.82 19.96
N LEU A 13 18.40 18.00 21.00
CA LEU A 13 18.40 16.55 20.91
C LEU A 13 17.00 15.94 20.71
N LEU A 14 15.92 16.70 20.94
CA LEU A 14 14.53 16.25 20.76
C LEU A 14 14.00 16.41 19.32
N SER A 15 14.77 16.98 18.41
CA SER A 15 14.42 17.11 16.99
C SER A 15 14.68 15.82 16.23
N ILE A 16 14.15 14.68 16.69
CA ILE A 16 14.10 13.45 15.91
C ILE A 16 12.94 13.62 14.92
N SER A 17 13.25 14.02 13.70
CA SER A 17 12.29 13.97 12.61
C SER A 17 11.99 12.50 12.33
N VAL A 18 10.86 12.02 12.84
CA VAL A 18 10.30 10.75 12.38
C VAL A 18 9.90 10.99 10.92
N LYS A 19 10.67 10.45 10.00
CA LYS A 19 10.28 10.41 8.60
C LYS A 19 9.23 9.32 8.50
N ALA A 20 8.01 9.67 8.21
CA ALA A 20 7.04 8.70 7.75
C ALA A 20 7.48 8.27 6.34
N SER A 21 7.22 7.05 5.99
CA SER A 21 7.50 6.47 4.68
C SER A 21 6.35 5.57 4.29
N PHE A 22 6.21 5.33 2.99
CA PHE A 22 5.17 4.51 2.42
C PHE A 22 5.79 3.46 1.50
N ILE A 23 5.07 2.40 1.27
CA ILE A 23 5.38 1.38 0.28
C ILE A 23 4.48 1.63 -0.92
N LEU A 24 5.07 1.94 -2.07
CA LEU A 24 4.40 1.99 -3.35
C LEU A 24 4.54 0.62 -4.03
N LEU A 25 3.42 -0.02 -4.35
CA LEU A 25 3.36 -1.19 -5.20
C LEU A 25 3.03 -0.73 -6.63
N PRO A 26 4.02 -0.58 -7.50
CA PRO A 26 3.77 -0.20 -8.89
C PRO A 26 3.02 -1.32 -9.61
N MET A 27 2.15 -0.96 -10.54
CA MET A 27 1.36 -1.91 -11.33
C MET A 27 1.63 -1.76 -12.83
N ASP A 28 2.64 -0.97 -13.21
CA ASP A 28 3.10 -0.90 -14.59
C ASP A 28 3.87 -2.17 -14.98
N GLU A 29 3.74 -2.59 -16.24
CA GLU A 29 4.32 -3.83 -16.77
C GLU A 29 5.84 -3.86 -16.74
N THR A 30 6.48 -2.69 -16.71
CA THR A 30 7.94 -2.58 -16.71
C THR A 30 8.54 -2.86 -15.34
N THR A 31 7.81 -2.55 -14.28
CA THR A 31 8.30 -2.65 -12.89
C THR A 31 7.72 -3.87 -12.18
N GLN A 32 6.46 -4.23 -12.45
CA GLN A 32 5.77 -5.33 -11.77
C GLN A 32 5.62 -6.54 -12.68
N GLN A 33 6.15 -7.67 -12.23
CA GLN A 33 5.97 -8.96 -12.92
C GLN A 33 4.85 -9.82 -12.30
N ASN A 34 4.47 -9.55 -11.06
CA ASN A 34 3.54 -10.36 -10.27
C ASN A 34 2.29 -9.58 -9.85
N HIS A 35 1.55 -9.03 -10.83
CA HIS A 35 0.36 -8.21 -10.58
C HIS A 35 -0.66 -8.87 -9.63
N LEU A 36 -1.01 -10.14 -9.87
CA LEU A 36 -1.95 -10.86 -9.02
C LEU A 36 -1.47 -10.97 -7.57
N LYS A 37 -0.16 -11.16 -7.38
CA LYS A 37 0.42 -11.20 -6.03
C LYS A 37 0.43 -9.82 -5.38
N ALA A 38 0.58 -8.74 -6.14
CA ALA A 38 0.48 -7.37 -5.63
C ALA A 38 -0.95 -7.07 -5.11
N TYR A 39 -1.99 -7.49 -5.84
CA TYR A 39 -3.37 -7.47 -5.31
C TYR A 39 -3.48 -8.31 -4.02
N GLY A 40 -2.86 -9.48 -3.99
CA GLY A 40 -2.83 -10.35 -2.81
C GLY A 40 -2.13 -9.72 -1.60
N ILE A 41 -1.06 -8.95 -1.79
CA ILE A 41 -0.41 -8.17 -0.73
C ILE A 41 -1.37 -7.10 -0.21
N THR A 42 -2.02 -6.35 -1.10
CA THR A 42 -2.98 -5.31 -0.70
C THR A 42 -4.14 -5.90 0.10
N TYR A 43 -4.71 -7.03 -0.37
CA TYR A 43 -5.75 -7.75 0.38
C TYR A 43 -5.26 -8.18 1.76
N TRP A 44 -4.07 -8.77 1.84
CA TRP A 44 -3.47 -9.21 3.10
C TRP A 44 -3.25 -8.04 4.08
N CYS A 45 -2.82 -6.87 3.58
CA CYS A 45 -2.71 -5.66 4.38
C CYS A 45 -4.06 -5.25 4.98
N LEU A 46 -5.12 -5.25 4.15
CA LEU A 46 -6.48 -4.91 4.62
C LEU A 46 -7.01 -5.92 5.64
N ASP A 47 -6.72 -7.21 5.47
CA ASP A 47 -7.07 -8.27 6.43
C ASP A 47 -6.35 -8.11 7.77
N LYS A 48 -5.15 -7.54 7.76
CA LYS A 48 -4.36 -7.16 8.92
C LYS A 48 -4.75 -5.80 9.53
N ASN A 49 -5.83 -5.18 9.03
CA ASN A 49 -6.32 -3.85 9.43
C ASN A 49 -5.37 -2.69 9.07
N TYR A 50 -4.45 -2.87 8.15
CA TYR A 50 -3.78 -1.74 7.51
C TYR A 50 -4.71 -1.09 6.50
N LYS A 51 -4.65 0.22 6.39
CA LYS A 51 -5.30 0.94 5.28
C LYS A 51 -4.39 0.93 4.06
N ALA A 52 -4.99 0.95 2.90
CA ALA A 52 -4.29 1.10 1.63
C ALA A 52 -4.94 2.20 0.80
N SER A 53 -4.19 2.83 -0.09
CA SER A 53 -4.76 3.70 -1.12
C SER A 53 -4.56 3.06 -2.48
N TRP A 54 -5.63 2.99 -3.27
CA TRP A 54 -5.56 2.56 -4.66
C TRP A 54 -5.45 3.79 -5.55
N LEU A 55 -4.33 3.91 -6.26
CA LEU A 55 -4.01 5.01 -7.14
C LEU A 55 -4.46 4.65 -8.56
N LEU A 56 -5.72 4.90 -8.87
CA LEU A 56 -6.34 4.56 -10.16
C LEU A 56 -5.62 5.27 -11.30
N ASN A 57 -5.25 4.51 -12.33
CA ASN A 57 -4.51 4.94 -13.51
C ASN A 57 -3.11 5.53 -13.27
N TYR A 58 -2.64 5.62 -12.02
CA TYR A 58 -1.26 5.96 -11.75
C TYR A 58 -0.38 4.71 -11.87
N ARG A 59 0.57 4.71 -12.81
CA ARG A 59 1.48 3.60 -13.08
C ARG A 59 0.75 2.24 -13.12
N GLY A 60 -0.32 2.14 -13.91
CA GLY A 60 -1.10 0.91 -14.07
C GLY A 60 -2.12 0.62 -12.97
N GLY A 61 -2.38 1.56 -12.07
CA GLY A 61 -3.31 1.37 -10.94
C GLY A 61 -2.61 0.89 -9.67
N SER A 62 -1.53 1.56 -9.29
CA SER A 62 -0.65 1.25 -8.17
C SER A 62 -1.34 1.28 -6.81
N PHE A 63 -0.75 0.64 -5.81
CA PHE A 63 -1.21 0.72 -4.42
C PHE A 63 -0.18 1.42 -3.54
N LEU A 64 -0.68 2.21 -2.59
CA LEU A 64 0.11 2.86 -1.57
C LEU A 64 -0.25 2.26 -0.20
N LEU A 65 0.76 1.76 0.50
CA LEU A 65 0.64 1.07 1.78
C LEU A 65 1.49 1.78 2.84
N PRO A 66 1.15 1.67 4.13
CA PRO A 66 2.04 2.13 5.18
C PRO A 66 3.35 1.34 5.17
N ASP A 67 4.45 2.02 5.47
CA ASP A 67 5.76 1.37 5.54
C ASP A 67 5.90 0.60 6.86
N ALA A 68 5.62 -0.70 6.79
CA ALA A 68 5.83 -1.63 7.89
C ALA A 68 6.77 -2.76 7.47
N GLU A 69 7.64 -3.18 8.39
CA GLU A 69 8.62 -4.24 8.12
C GLU A 69 7.96 -5.55 7.67
N GLU A 70 6.82 -5.90 8.27
CA GLU A 70 6.08 -7.11 7.89
C GLU A 70 5.53 -7.02 6.46
N ILE A 71 5.10 -5.85 5.98
CA ILE A 71 4.64 -5.66 4.61
C ILE A 71 5.81 -5.81 3.63
N ARG A 72 6.95 -5.19 3.93
CA ARG A 72 8.16 -5.34 3.12
C ARG A 72 8.60 -6.80 3.00
N LYS A 73 8.60 -7.50 4.14
CA LYS A 73 8.94 -8.92 4.19
C LYS A 73 7.97 -9.78 3.37
N GLU A 74 6.68 -9.52 3.46
CA GLU A 74 5.68 -10.24 2.70
C GLU A 74 5.80 -9.99 1.19
N CYS A 75 6.10 -8.76 0.77
CA CYS A 75 6.42 -8.44 -0.62
C CYS A 75 7.63 -9.24 -1.12
N GLN A 76 8.70 -9.32 -0.33
CA GLN A 76 9.91 -10.08 -0.67
C GLN A 76 9.62 -11.58 -0.79
N ILE A 77 8.90 -12.17 0.17
CA ILE A 77 8.54 -13.60 0.17
C ILE A 77 7.73 -13.94 -1.07
N ARG A 78 6.79 -13.10 -1.47
CA ARG A 78 5.93 -13.35 -2.64
C ARG A 78 6.54 -12.90 -3.97
N GLY A 79 7.71 -12.25 -3.94
CA GLY A 79 8.37 -11.73 -5.12
C GLY A 79 7.60 -10.58 -5.79
N VAL A 80 6.98 -9.72 -4.99
CA VAL A 80 6.27 -8.52 -5.44
C VAL A 80 7.23 -7.34 -5.41
N SER A 81 7.36 -6.63 -6.53
CA SER A 81 8.15 -5.40 -6.62
C SER A 81 7.51 -4.29 -5.81
N PHE A 82 8.32 -3.55 -5.05
CA PHE A 82 7.86 -2.40 -4.28
C PHE A 82 8.94 -1.34 -4.18
N GLU A 83 8.52 -0.11 -3.94
CA GLU A 83 9.37 1.06 -3.74
C GLU A 83 9.07 1.66 -2.36
N ILE A 84 10.09 2.06 -1.62
CA ILE A 84 9.91 2.83 -0.39
C ILE A 84 10.00 4.29 -0.76
N ILE A 85 8.94 5.04 -0.49
CA ILE A 85 8.84 6.46 -0.80
C ILE A 85 8.69 7.28 0.48
N SER A 86 9.18 8.49 0.45
CA SER A 86 9.06 9.47 1.54
C SER A 86 7.70 10.17 1.51
N ASP A 87 7.32 10.84 2.60
CA ASP A 87 6.14 11.70 2.67
C ASP A 87 6.10 12.76 1.56
N ALA A 88 7.27 13.30 1.20
CA ALA A 88 7.35 14.32 0.15
C ALA A 88 7.04 13.73 -1.23
N GLU A 89 7.49 12.51 -1.49
CA GLU A 89 7.19 11.78 -2.74
C GLU A 89 5.72 11.34 -2.77
N GLU A 90 5.17 10.85 -1.66
CA GLU A 90 3.75 10.54 -1.54
C GLU A 90 2.89 11.77 -1.86
N LEU A 91 3.20 12.91 -1.23
CA LEU A 91 2.47 14.16 -1.47
C LEU A 91 2.59 14.61 -2.94
N ALA A 92 3.75 14.46 -3.57
CA ALA A 92 3.94 14.79 -4.98
C ALA A 92 3.07 13.91 -5.89
N ILE A 93 3.00 12.60 -5.61
CA ILE A 93 2.15 11.64 -6.32
C ILE A 93 0.66 12.01 -6.17
N LEU A 94 0.21 12.30 -4.95
CA LEU A 94 -1.18 12.67 -4.70
C LEU A 94 -1.55 14.00 -5.37
N ASN A 95 -0.64 14.97 -5.43
CA ASN A 95 -0.84 16.22 -6.16
C ASN A 95 -0.93 15.99 -7.68
N GLU A 96 -0.11 15.10 -8.24
CA GLU A 96 -0.20 14.71 -9.64
C GLU A 96 -1.55 14.08 -9.95
N ILE A 97 -1.99 13.12 -9.13
CA ILE A 97 -3.27 12.42 -9.27
C ILE A 97 -4.46 13.38 -9.19
N SER A 98 -4.40 14.37 -8.30
CA SER A 98 -5.49 15.36 -8.10
C SER A 98 -5.58 16.40 -9.21
N SER A 99 -4.65 16.40 -10.17
CA SER A 99 -4.68 17.36 -11.29
C SER A 99 -5.87 17.10 -12.22
N PRO A 100 -6.72 18.11 -12.53
CA PRO A 100 -7.93 17.92 -13.35
C PRO A 100 -7.66 17.42 -14.78
N SER A 101 -6.44 17.58 -15.26
CA SER A 101 -6.02 17.11 -16.59
C SER A 101 -5.71 15.61 -16.64
N GLN A 102 -5.58 14.96 -15.49
CA GLN A 102 -5.24 13.56 -15.35
C GLN A 102 -6.52 12.75 -15.07
N ASN A 103 -6.71 11.65 -15.81
CA ASN A 103 -7.81 10.72 -15.53
C ASN A 103 -7.36 9.72 -14.44
N MET A 104 -7.00 10.25 -13.27
CA MET A 104 -6.50 9.50 -12.12
C MET A 104 -7.30 9.84 -10.87
N GLU A 105 -7.36 8.90 -9.92
CA GLU A 105 -8.03 9.08 -8.64
C GLU A 105 -7.30 8.29 -7.55
N SER A 106 -7.32 8.79 -6.32
CA SER A 106 -6.86 8.05 -5.14
C SER A 106 -8.04 7.61 -4.30
N VAL A 107 -8.24 6.29 -4.18
CA VAL A 107 -9.33 5.68 -3.41
C VAL A 107 -8.78 4.99 -2.17
N ILE A 108 -9.30 5.36 -1.00
CA ILE A 108 -8.90 4.74 0.27
C ILE A 108 -9.62 3.40 0.42
N LEU A 109 -8.85 2.35 0.64
CA LEU A 109 -9.32 1.01 0.97
C LEU A 109 -9.17 0.78 2.48
N GLU A 110 -10.27 0.52 3.16
CA GLU A 110 -10.27 0.45 4.63
C GLU A 110 -10.34 -0.99 5.17
N LYS A 111 -10.94 -1.90 4.43
CA LYS A 111 -11.20 -3.27 4.87
C LYS A 111 -11.08 -4.26 3.71
N ALA A 112 -10.60 -5.46 4.04
CA ALA A 112 -10.67 -6.57 3.10
C ALA A 112 -12.13 -6.91 2.76
N PRO A 113 -12.47 -7.11 1.46
CA PRO A 113 -13.80 -7.53 1.08
C PRO A 113 -14.08 -8.94 1.59
N LYS A 114 -15.33 -9.17 2.04
CA LYS A 114 -15.83 -10.51 2.33
C LYS A 114 -16.34 -11.12 1.03
N ILE A 115 -15.75 -12.23 0.62
CA ILE A 115 -16.13 -12.94 -0.59
C ILE A 115 -17.07 -14.07 -0.21
N ALA A 116 -18.26 -14.10 -0.80
CA ALA A 116 -19.21 -15.21 -0.68
C ALA A 116 -19.36 -15.88 -2.05
N VAL A 117 -19.21 -17.19 -2.07
CA VAL A 117 -19.43 -18.00 -3.28
C VAL A 117 -20.73 -18.75 -3.14
N TYR A 118 -21.66 -18.54 -4.08
CA TYR A 118 -22.89 -19.29 -4.14
C TYR A 118 -22.74 -20.49 -5.06
N THR A 119 -22.84 -21.69 -4.51
CA THR A 119 -22.86 -22.95 -5.26
C THR A 119 -24.25 -23.53 -5.23
N PRO A 120 -24.97 -23.63 -6.36
CA PRO A 120 -26.30 -24.20 -6.40
C PRO A 120 -26.24 -25.72 -6.18
N LYS A 121 -27.10 -26.22 -5.28
CA LYS A 121 -27.21 -27.66 -5.00
C LYS A 121 -27.60 -28.44 -6.27
N GLY A 122 -26.82 -29.45 -6.63
CA GLY A 122 -27.14 -30.42 -7.67
C GLY A 122 -26.80 -30.00 -9.11
N LYS A 123 -26.01 -28.91 -9.29
CA LYS A 123 -25.51 -28.52 -10.61
C LYS A 123 -23.99 -28.56 -10.64
N GLN A 124 -23.43 -29.71 -10.87
CA GLN A 124 -22.00 -29.87 -11.16
C GLN A 124 -21.78 -29.84 -12.69
N PRO A 125 -20.61 -29.44 -13.19
CA PRO A 125 -19.30 -29.12 -12.57
C PRO A 125 -18.90 -27.65 -12.64
N TRP A 126 -19.81 -26.70 -12.69
CA TRP A 126 -19.56 -25.37 -13.28
C TRP A 126 -18.86 -24.37 -12.35
N ASP A 127 -18.79 -24.67 -11.05
CA ASP A 127 -18.22 -23.75 -10.06
C ASP A 127 -16.99 -24.29 -9.31
N ASP A 128 -16.41 -25.40 -9.79
CA ASP A 128 -15.32 -26.10 -9.09
C ASP A 128 -14.07 -25.23 -8.93
N ALA A 129 -13.78 -24.35 -9.90
CA ALA A 129 -12.61 -23.47 -9.86
C ALA A 129 -12.72 -22.40 -8.77
N VAL A 130 -13.93 -22.00 -8.39
CA VAL A 130 -14.17 -20.97 -7.36
C VAL A 130 -14.33 -21.59 -5.97
N THR A 131 -14.79 -22.82 -5.89
CA THR A 131 -14.97 -23.55 -4.62
C THR A 131 -13.70 -24.20 -4.09
N LEU A 132 -12.66 -24.32 -4.92
CA LEU A 132 -11.35 -24.87 -4.53
C LEU A 132 -10.38 -23.83 -3.97
N VAL A 133 -10.76 -22.56 -3.87
CA VAL A 133 -10.01 -21.48 -3.25
C VAL A 133 -10.55 -21.24 -1.82
#